data_7fa45609a7bed5e3d731b2eb42ffc44d
#
_entry.id   7fa45609a7bed5e3d731b2eb42ffc44d
#
_cell.length_a   1.000
_cell.length_b   1.000
_cell.length_c   1.000
_cell.angle_alpha   90.00
_cell.angle_beta   90.00
_cell.angle_gamma   90.00
#
_symmetry.space_group_name_H-M   'P 1'
#
loop_
_entity.id
_entity.type
_entity.pdbx_description
1 polymer ?
#
loop_
_entity_poly.entity_id
_entity_poly.type
_entity_poly.pdbx_seq_one_letter_code
_entity_poly.pdbx_strand_id
1 'polypeptide(L)'
;MRALMAKLGNPQERLTMVHVAGTNGKGSCCAMTERVLRAAGYKTGLYTSPYIEVYNERIRLNGEPIAGEKLAALVESVWPAVEECEKEGVHVTEFELGTALAFCCFEKEKVDVAVIEVGLGGRLDPTNIIRPAVSVITEVGMDHMQLLGDTIEQIALEKAGIMKPGVPVVLGRQEKAARGVLLAAAKGMELPVVELTAENVREQRKQIEFDAAFGGERLKGLAVSLCGRHQADNACAALGALLALKKKGMKI
;
A
#
# COMPACT_ATOMS: atom_id res chain seq x y z
N MET A 1 -5.16 -15.61 -8.43
CA MET A 1 -4.15 -14.54 -8.66
C MET A 1 -2.82 -15.02 -9.29
N ARG A 2 -2.03 -15.92 -8.68
CA ARG A 2 -0.72 -16.34 -9.25
C ARG A 2 -0.85 -16.97 -10.64
N ALA A 3 -1.84 -17.83 -10.88
CA ALA A 3 -2.10 -18.43 -12.17
C ALA A 3 -2.39 -17.37 -13.25
N LEU A 4 -3.24 -16.40 -12.94
CA LEU A 4 -3.56 -15.28 -13.85
C LEU A 4 -2.29 -14.48 -14.19
N MET A 5 -1.50 -14.11 -13.17
CA MET A 5 -0.27 -13.33 -13.42
C MET A 5 0.78 -14.09 -14.22
N ALA A 6 0.90 -15.40 -14.04
CA ALA A 6 1.81 -16.23 -14.82
C ALA A 6 1.44 -16.17 -16.33
N LYS A 7 0.13 -16.25 -16.66
CA LYS A 7 -0.36 -16.12 -18.05
C LYS A 7 -0.11 -14.73 -18.64
N LEU A 8 -0.07 -13.68 -17.77
CA LEU A 8 0.23 -12.30 -18.16
C LEU A 8 1.73 -11.96 -18.15
N GLY A 9 2.61 -12.96 -17.93
CA GLY A 9 4.07 -12.76 -17.95
C GLY A 9 4.63 -12.08 -16.70
N ASN A 10 3.93 -12.16 -15.56
CA ASN A 10 4.33 -11.64 -14.25
C ASN A 10 4.80 -10.18 -14.26
N PRO A 11 4.00 -9.22 -14.78
CA PRO A 11 4.38 -7.81 -14.85
C PRO A 11 4.74 -7.21 -13.48
N GLN A 12 4.15 -7.70 -12.37
CA GLN A 12 4.44 -7.26 -11.01
C GLN A 12 5.91 -7.49 -10.59
N GLU A 13 6.63 -8.41 -11.20
CA GLU A 13 8.03 -8.69 -10.86
C GLU A 13 9.00 -7.62 -11.38
N ARG A 14 8.56 -6.80 -12.33
CA ARG A 14 9.34 -5.72 -12.95
C ARG A 14 9.08 -4.34 -12.33
N LEU A 15 8.19 -4.25 -11.35
CA LEU A 15 7.76 -3.00 -10.74
C LEU A 15 8.45 -2.76 -9.38
N THR A 16 8.90 -1.53 -9.16
CA THR A 16 9.25 -1.07 -7.81
C THR A 16 7.97 -0.65 -7.09
N MET A 17 7.68 -1.24 -5.92
CA MET A 17 6.40 -1.04 -5.24
C MET A 17 6.55 -0.73 -3.76
N VAL A 18 5.62 0.08 -3.24
CA VAL A 18 5.29 0.23 -1.82
C VAL A 18 4.00 -0.54 -1.57
N HIS A 19 3.96 -1.42 -0.57
CA HIS A 19 2.79 -2.24 -0.23
C HIS A 19 2.22 -1.81 1.11
N VAL A 20 0.96 -1.43 1.15
CA VAL A 20 0.33 -0.80 2.32
C VAL A 20 -0.86 -1.61 2.81
N ALA A 21 -0.75 -2.17 4.02
CA ALA A 21 -1.84 -2.81 4.77
C ALA A 21 -2.22 -1.99 6.00
N GLY A 22 -3.32 -2.35 6.63
CA GLY A 22 -3.83 -1.73 7.86
C GLY A 22 -5.35 -1.85 7.93
N THR A 23 -5.94 -1.44 9.04
CA THR A 23 -7.39 -1.27 9.16
C THR A 23 -7.76 0.14 8.70
N ASN A 24 -7.21 1.16 9.34
CA ASN A 24 -7.46 2.56 9.05
C ASN A 24 -6.24 3.22 8.41
N GLY A 25 -6.48 4.24 7.57
CA GLY A 25 -5.43 5.10 7.04
C GLY A 25 -4.65 4.57 5.83
N LYS A 26 -4.94 3.35 5.31
CA LYS A 26 -4.27 2.80 4.13
C LYS A 26 -4.29 3.77 2.94
N GLY A 27 -5.48 4.14 2.48
CA GLY A 27 -5.65 5.03 1.32
C GLY A 27 -5.01 6.41 1.53
N SER A 28 -5.12 6.99 2.73
CA SER A 28 -4.44 8.26 3.08
C SER A 28 -2.91 8.12 3.01
N CYS A 29 -2.36 7.06 3.57
CA CYS A 29 -0.92 6.76 3.51
C CYS A 29 -0.46 6.55 2.07
N CYS A 30 -1.22 5.80 1.26
CA CYS A 30 -0.95 5.57 -0.15
C CYS A 30 -0.94 6.89 -0.93
N ALA A 31 -1.97 7.73 -0.77
CA ALA A 31 -2.10 9.01 -1.47
C ALA A 31 -0.97 9.99 -1.10
N MET A 32 -0.60 10.08 0.19
CA MET A 32 0.51 10.92 0.64
C MET A 32 1.85 10.42 0.11
N THR A 33 2.09 9.12 0.14
CA THR A 33 3.32 8.50 -0.39
C THR A 33 3.45 8.77 -1.89
N GLU A 34 2.39 8.49 -2.67
CA GLU A 34 2.38 8.75 -4.11
C GLU A 34 2.62 10.23 -4.42
N ARG A 35 1.92 11.13 -3.71
CA ARG A 35 2.02 12.57 -3.94
C ARG A 35 3.44 13.10 -3.76
N VAL A 36 4.17 12.62 -2.75
CA VAL A 36 5.57 13.02 -2.52
C VAL A 36 6.48 12.43 -3.59
N LEU A 37 6.32 11.17 -3.95
CA LEU A 37 7.10 10.53 -5.02
C LEU A 37 6.91 11.26 -6.36
N ARG A 38 5.67 11.61 -6.70
CA ARG A 38 5.37 12.40 -7.90
C ARG A 38 5.96 13.80 -7.83
N ALA A 39 5.92 14.47 -6.68
CA ALA A 39 6.55 15.77 -6.49
C ALA A 39 8.09 15.72 -6.60
N ALA A 40 8.70 14.56 -6.29
CA ALA A 40 10.11 14.30 -6.49
C ALA A 40 10.48 13.97 -7.95
N GLY A 41 9.50 13.98 -8.87
CA GLY A 41 9.70 13.80 -10.31
C GLY A 41 9.57 12.37 -10.81
N TYR A 42 9.14 11.41 -9.97
CA TYR A 42 8.91 10.03 -10.40
C TYR A 42 7.57 9.89 -11.15
N LYS A 43 7.55 9.06 -12.18
CA LYS A 43 6.31 8.57 -12.79
C LYS A 43 5.69 7.54 -11.86
N THR A 44 4.51 7.85 -11.32
CA THR A 44 3.90 7.06 -10.25
C THR A 44 2.68 6.27 -10.71
N GLY A 45 2.51 5.07 -10.13
CA GLY A 45 1.27 4.31 -10.13
C GLY A 45 0.67 4.32 -8.72
N LEU A 46 -0.67 4.32 -8.63
CA LEU A 46 -1.38 4.17 -7.37
C LEU A 46 -2.55 3.21 -7.57
N TYR A 47 -2.62 2.16 -6.74
CA TYR A 47 -3.74 1.22 -6.68
C TYR A 47 -4.39 1.29 -5.32
N THR A 48 -5.69 1.64 -5.27
CA THR A 48 -6.46 1.82 -4.02
C THR A 48 -7.84 1.17 -4.12
N SER A 49 -8.43 0.86 -2.97
CA SER A 49 -9.78 0.30 -2.86
C SER A 49 -10.45 0.67 -1.53
N PRO A 50 -11.80 0.80 -1.52
CA PRO A 50 -12.68 0.82 -2.69
C PRO A 50 -12.58 2.13 -3.48
N TYR A 51 -13.20 2.17 -4.66
CA TYR A 51 -13.48 3.44 -5.35
C TYR A 51 -14.70 4.13 -4.73
N ILE A 52 -14.87 5.43 -4.96
CA ILE A 52 -15.95 6.24 -4.38
C ILE A 52 -17.05 6.51 -5.43
N GLU A 53 -16.67 6.98 -6.60
CA GLU A 53 -17.63 7.34 -7.66
C GLU A 53 -17.49 6.44 -8.88
N VAL A 54 -16.28 6.23 -9.38
CA VAL A 54 -16.04 5.46 -10.61
C VAL A 54 -14.91 4.46 -10.44
N TYR A 55 -15.05 3.30 -11.08
CA TYR A 55 -14.08 2.20 -10.99
C TYR A 55 -12.64 2.62 -11.31
N ASN A 56 -12.47 3.55 -12.26
CA ASN A 56 -11.17 4.05 -12.70
C ASN A 56 -10.31 4.64 -11.58
N GLU A 57 -10.92 5.09 -10.48
CA GLU A 57 -10.22 5.62 -9.31
C GLU A 57 -9.28 4.60 -8.67
N ARG A 58 -9.56 3.30 -8.84
CA ARG A 58 -8.70 2.22 -8.32
C ARG A 58 -7.30 2.25 -8.91
N ILE A 59 -7.15 2.72 -10.17
CA ILE A 59 -5.87 2.73 -10.89
C ILE A 59 -5.57 4.16 -11.31
N ARG A 60 -4.54 4.74 -10.71
CA ARG A 60 -4.13 6.11 -11.03
C ARG A 60 -2.70 6.13 -11.57
N LEU A 61 -2.47 7.01 -12.54
CA LEU A 61 -1.15 7.31 -13.09
C LEU A 61 -0.85 8.78 -12.83
N ASN A 62 0.26 9.06 -12.16
CA ASN A 62 0.65 10.43 -11.77
C ASN A 62 -0.50 11.18 -11.06
N GLY A 63 -1.21 10.50 -10.16
CA GLY A 63 -2.30 11.04 -9.37
C GLY A 63 -3.67 11.10 -10.04
N GLU A 64 -3.75 10.90 -11.37
CA GLU A 64 -5.01 10.96 -12.13
C GLU A 64 -5.58 9.56 -12.39
N PRO A 65 -6.89 9.32 -12.21
CA PRO A 65 -7.52 8.07 -12.61
C PRO A 65 -7.27 7.77 -14.09
N ILE A 66 -7.09 6.49 -14.44
CA ILE A 66 -6.92 6.12 -15.86
C ILE A 66 -8.19 6.43 -16.66
N ALA A 67 -8.02 6.83 -17.92
CA ALA A 67 -9.14 7.07 -18.85
C ALA A 67 -9.93 5.79 -19.09
N GLY A 68 -11.25 5.93 -19.33
CA GLY A 68 -12.15 4.80 -19.58
C GLY A 68 -11.71 3.94 -20.77
N GLU A 69 -11.28 4.56 -21.86
CA GLU A 69 -10.74 3.86 -23.05
C GLU A 69 -9.48 3.04 -22.71
N LYS A 70 -8.61 3.58 -21.86
CA LYS A 70 -7.41 2.85 -21.39
C LYS A 70 -7.80 1.66 -20.52
N LEU A 71 -8.78 1.81 -19.64
CA LEU A 71 -9.30 0.71 -18.82
C LEU A 71 -9.92 -0.37 -19.71
N ALA A 72 -10.74 -0.02 -20.69
CA ALA A 72 -11.35 -0.96 -21.63
C ALA A 72 -10.27 -1.75 -22.40
N ALA A 73 -9.28 -1.06 -22.97
CA ALA A 73 -8.18 -1.71 -23.68
C ALA A 73 -7.33 -2.63 -22.77
N LEU A 74 -7.18 -2.30 -21.49
CA LEU A 74 -6.52 -3.19 -20.50
C LEU A 74 -7.36 -4.43 -20.25
N VAL A 75 -8.68 -4.28 -20.05
CA VAL A 75 -9.59 -5.43 -19.87
C VAL A 75 -9.53 -6.35 -21.08
N GLU A 76 -9.65 -5.82 -22.29
CA GLU A 76 -9.53 -6.60 -23.53
C GLU A 76 -8.20 -7.36 -23.62
N SER A 77 -7.09 -6.76 -23.18
CA SER A 77 -5.77 -7.38 -23.21
C SER A 77 -5.57 -8.48 -22.16
N VAL A 78 -6.25 -8.38 -21.00
CA VAL A 78 -6.13 -9.31 -19.88
C VAL A 78 -7.15 -10.44 -19.96
N TRP A 79 -8.31 -10.19 -20.58
CA TRP A 79 -9.44 -11.10 -20.61
C TRP A 79 -9.14 -12.51 -21.15
N PRO A 80 -8.34 -12.69 -22.21
CA PRO A 80 -7.97 -14.02 -22.68
C PRO A 80 -7.28 -14.88 -21.63
N ALA A 81 -6.44 -14.26 -20.77
CA ALA A 81 -5.78 -14.96 -19.67
C ALA A 81 -6.79 -15.36 -18.56
N VAL A 82 -7.84 -14.56 -18.33
CA VAL A 82 -8.95 -14.93 -17.43
C VAL A 82 -9.69 -16.13 -17.97
N GLU A 83 -10.06 -16.12 -19.25
CA GLU A 83 -10.76 -17.26 -19.89
C GLU A 83 -9.92 -18.55 -19.84
N GLU A 84 -8.62 -18.45 -20.00
CA GLU A 84 -7.73 -19.60 -19.84
C GLU A 84 -7.70 -20.13 -18.41
N CYS A 85 -7.65 -19.24 -17.39
CA CYS A 85 -7.78 -19.63 -15.98
C CYS A 85 -9.09 -20.38 -15.72
N GLU A 86 -10.21 -19.85 -16.20
CA GLU A 86 -11.54 -20.47 -16.03
C GLU A 86 -11.60 -21.87 -16.69
N LYS A 87 -11.02 -22.04 -17.90
CA LYS A 87 -10.93 -23.35 -18.58
C LYS A 87 -10.11 -24.37 -17.78
N GLU A 88 -9.12 -23.90 -17.01
CA GLU A 88 -8.31 -24.73 -16.11
C GLU A 88 -8.96 -24.93 -14.73
N GLY A 89 -10.18 -24.45 -14.51
CA GLY A 89 -10.89 -24.53 -13.24
C GLY A 89 -10.40 -23.55 -12.16
N VAL A 90 -9.65 -22.53 -12.55
CA VAL A 90 -9.19 -21.48 -11.66
C VAL A 90 -10.08 -20.26 -11.81
N HIS A 91 -10.99 -20.08 -10.85
CA HIS A 91 -11.90 -18.93 -10.83
C HIS A 91 -11.16 -17.64 -10.48
N VAL A 92 -11.36 -16.58 -11.27
CA VAL A 92 -10.76 -15.25 -11.08
C VAL A 92 -11.81 -14.30 -10.51
N THR A 93 -11.56 -13.79 -9.31
CA THR A 93 -12.44 -12.81 -8.67
C THR A 93 -12.31 -11.42 -9.30
N GLU A 94 -13.31 -10.56 -9.11
CA GLU A 94 -13.26 -9.14 -9.57
C GLU A 94 -12.04 -8.41 -9.00
N PHE A 95 -11.71 -8.63 -7.73
CA PHE A 95 -10.57 -7.98 -7.11
C PHE A 95 -9.22 -8.49 -7.65
N GLU A 96 -9.10 -9.78 -7.96
CA GLU A 96 -7.92 -10.33 -8.64
C GLU A 96 -7.76 -9.77 -10.06
N LEU A 97 -8.85 -9.64 -10.81
CA LEU A 97 -8.84 -8.99 -12.12
C LEU A 97 -8.40 -7.53 -12.00
N GLY A 98 -9.00 -6.74 -11.11
CA GLY A 98 -8.61 -5.35 -10.88
C GLY A 98 -7.15 -5.17 -10.49
N THR A 99 -6.63 -6.07 -9.66
CA THR A 99 -5.21 -6.11 -9.27
C THR A 99 -4.31 -6.43 -10.47
N ALA A 100 -4.69 -7.38 -11.30
CA ALA A 100 -3.96 -7.73 -12.53
C ALA A 100 -3.94 -6.56 -13.53
N LEU A 101 -5.10 -5.90 -13.73
CA LEU A 101 -5.20 -4.70 -14.57
C LEU A 101 -4.25 -3.59 -14.09
N ALA A 102 -4.16 -3.36 -12.77
CA ALA A 102 -3.26 -2.37 -12.20
C ALA A 102 -1.77 -2.71 -12.51
N PHE A 103 -1.34 -3.94 -12.27
CA PHE A 103 0.05 -4.34 -12.54
C PHE A 103 0.39 -4.27 -14.03
N CYS A 104 -0.50 -4.74 -14.92
CA CYS A 104 -0.32 -4.62 -16.37
C CYS A 104 -0.27 -3.16 -16.82
N CYS A 105 -1.13 -2.30 -16.25
CA CYS A 105 -1.12 -0.88 -16.53
C CYS A 105 0.21 -0.23 -16.15
N PHE A 106 0.66 -0.46 -14.93
CA PHE A 106 1.88 0.17 -14.40
C PHE A 106 3.14 -0.28 -15.15
N GLU A 107 3.21 -1.55 -15.50
CA GLU A 107 4.33 -2.07 -16.31
C GLU A 107 4.32 -1.50 -17.73
N LYS A 108 3.17 -1.52 -18.42
CA LYS A 108 3.00 -0.95 -19.76
C LYS A 108 3.34 0.53 -19.81
N GLU A 109 2.93 1.27 -18.79
CA GLU A 109 3.21 2.70 -18.64
C GLU A 109 4.63 3.00 -18.15
N LYS A 110 5.40 1.98 -17.77
CA LYS A 110 6.76 2.11 -17.24
C LYS A 110 6.81 3.09 -16.07
N VAL A 111 5.95 2.88 -15.06
CA VAL A 111 6.01 3.70 -13.85
C VAL A 111 7.32 3.42 -13.10
N ASP A 112 7.93 4.45 -12.53
CA ASP A 112 9.16 4.32 -11.75
C ASP A 112 8.88 3.64 -10.40
N VAL A 113 7.72 3.93 -9.82
CA VAL A 113 7.28 3.37 -8.54
C VAL A 113 5.75 3.35 -8.45
N ALA A 114 5.21 2.25 -7.91
CA ALA A 114 3.78 2.11 -7.66
C ALA A 114 3.50 1.95 -6.15
N VAL A 115 2.43 2.57 -5.68
CA VAL A 115 1.94 2.41 -4.31
C VAL A 115 0.68 1.55 -4.37
N ILE A 116 0.70 0.42 -3.67
CA ILE A 116 -0.32 -0.63 -3.73
C ILE A 116 -0.99 -0.76 -2.38
N GLU A 117 -2.29 -0.46 -2.33
CA GLU A 117 -3.14 -0.69 -1.16
C GLU A 117 -3.63 -2.14 -1.14
N VAL A 118 -3.53 -2.78 0.02
CA VAL A 118 -4.16 -4.09 0.30
C VAL A 118 -5.67 -3.90 0.37
N GLY A 119 -6.42 -4.76 -0.30
CA GLY A 119 -7.89 -4.74 -0.24
C GLY A 119 -8.42 -5.20 1.11
N LEU A 120 -8.03 -6.39 1.55
CA LEU A 120 -8.49 -6.96 2.81
C LEU A 120 -7.41 -7.82 3.48
N GLY A 121 -7.25 -7.66 4.80
CA GLY A 121 -6.31 -8.47 5.58
C GLY A 121 -4.86 -8.15 5.23
N GLY A 122 -4.22 -9.02 4.49
CA GLY A 122 -2.84 -8.91 4.02
C GLY A 122 -2.30 -10.22 3.48
N ARG A 123 -2.20 -11.26 4.32
CA ARG A 123 -1.58 -12.55 4.00
C ARG A 123 -2.17 -13.22 2.75
N LEU A 124 -3.48 -13.22 2.61
CA LEU A 124 -4.21 -13.86 1.51
C LEU A 124 -4.72 -12.85 0.46
N ASP A 125 -4.38 -11.56 0.62
CA ASP A 125 -4.83 -10.56 -0.33
C ASP A 125 -4.22 -10.78 -1.72
N PRO A 126 -4.98 -10.60 -2.82
CA PRO A 126 -4.48 -10.72 -4.18
C PRO A 126 -3.24 -9.86 -4.48
N THR A 127 -3.10 -8.71 -3.84
CA THR A 127 -1.92 -7.85 -3.99
C THR A 127 -0.65 -8.46 -3.38
N ASN A 128 -0.77 -9.43 -2.45
CA ASN A 128 0.35 -9.98 -1.69
C ASN A 128 1.25 -10.97 -2.46
N ILE A 129 1.09 -11.07 -3.76
CA ILE A 129 2.00 -11.79 -4.65
C ILE A 129 3.28 -11.03 -4.95
N ILE A 130 3.34 -9.74 -4.60
CA ILE A 130 4.47 -8.85 -4.90
C ILE A 130 5.61 -8.99 -3.88
N ARG A 131 6.82 -8.57 -4.30
CA ARG A 131 7.96 -8.32 -3.43
C ARG A 131 8.25 -6.81 -3.42
N PRO A 132 7.69 -6.04 -2.48
CA PRO A 132 7.79 -4.60 -2.50
C PRO A 132 9.19 -4.11 -2.09
N ALA A 133 9.50 -2.84 -2.40
CA ALA A 133 10.66 -2.15 -1.88
C ALA A 133 10.52 -1.84 -0.38
N VAL A 134 9.29 -1.60 0.08
CA VAL A 134 8.94 -1.38 1.49
C VAL A 134 7.50 -1.85 1.74
N SER A 135 7.28 -2.52 2.89
CA SER A 135 5.95 -2.84 3.41
C SER A 135 5.56 -1.81 4.47
N VAL A 136 4.32 -1.36 4.44
CA VAL A 136 3.77 -0.39 5.42
C VAL A 136 2.55 -1.02 6.08
N ILE A 137 2.48 -0.98 7.40
CA ILE A 137 1.29 -1.38 8.15
C ILE A 137 0.81 -0.16 8.93
N THR A 138 -0.27 0.45 8.44
CA THR A 138 -0.96 1.56 9.12
C THR A 138 -1.69 1.05 10.36
N GLU A 139 -2.48 1.87 11.03
CA GLU A 139 -3.19 1.47 12.24
C GLU A 139 -3.99 0.17 12.05
N VAL A 140 -3.81 -0.78 12.97
CA VAL A 140 -4.58 -2.02 13.06
C VAL A 140 -5.65 -1.86 14.13
N GLY A 141 -6.90 -2.09 13.76
CA GLY A 141 -8.07 -2.07 14.63
C GLY A 141 -8.96 -3.28 14.38
N MET A 142 -10.01 -3.42 15.17
CA MET A 142 -11.02 -4.45 14.98
C MET A 142 -11.83 -4.13 13.73
N ASP A 143 -11.74 -5.00 12.72
CA ASP A 143 -12.46 -4.86 11.45
C ASP A 143 -12.53 -6.23 10.76
N HIS A 144 -13.61 -6.47 9.99
CA HIS A 144 -13.82 -7.71 9.25
C HIS A 144 -13.58 -8.99 10.09
N MET A 145 -14.04 -8.99 11.34
CA MET A 145 -13.78 -10.06 12.33
C MET A 145 -14.11 -11.45 11.80
N GLN A 146 -15.21 -11.58 11.05
CA GLN A 146 -15.63 -12.86 10.45
C GLN A 146 -14.60 -13.48 9.50
N LEU A 147 -13.69 -12.68 8.93
CA LEU A 147 -12.69 -13.12 7.95
C LEU A 147 -11.27 -13.07 8.50
N LEU A 148 -10.95 -12.13 9.37
CA LEU A 148 -9.59 -11.85 9.82
C LEU A 148 -9.30 -12.33 11.25
N GLY A 149 -10.35 -12.72 12.00
CA GLY A 149 -10.25 -13.21 13.38
C GLY A 149 -10.89 -12.28 14.41
N ASP A 150 -11.13 -12.81 15.59
CA ASP A 150 -11.91 -12.18 16.66
C ASP A 150 -11.05 -11.37 17.64
N THR A 151 -9.74 -11.33 17.43
CA THR A 151 -8.81 -10.57 18.28
C THR A 151 -7.90 -9.67 17.46
N ILE A 152 -7.44 -8.60 18.08
CA ILE A 152 -6.53 -7.63 17.46
C ILE A 152 -5.21 -8.30 17.02
N GLU A 153 -4.76 -9.31 17.78
CA GLU A 153 -3.55 -10.07 17.50
C GLU A 153 -3.69 -10.91 16.23
N GLN A 154 -4.85 -11.54 16.01
CA GLN A 154 -5.14 -12.30 14.79
C GLN A 154 -5.18 -11.38 13.58
N ILE A 155 -5.88 -10.24 13.67
CA ILE A 155 -5.94 -9.25 12.61
C ILE A 155 -4.56 -8.67 12.30
N ALA A 156 -3.75 -8.40 13.33
CA ALA A 156 -2.38 -7.93 13.15
C ALA A 156 -1.50 -8.97 12.45
N LEU A 157 -1.67 -10.25 12.76
CA LEU A 157 -0.95 -11.35 12.12
C LEU A 157 -1.30 -11.49 10.63
N GLU A 158 -2.59 -11.37 10.27
CA GLU A 158 -3.01 -11.35 8.87
C GLU A 158 -2.37 -10.18 8.09
N LYS A 159 -2.29 -9.00 8.72
CA LYS A 159 -1.64 -7.83 8.09
C LYS A 159 -0.12 -7.98 8.03
N ALA A 160 0.50 -8.61 9.02
CA ALA A 160 1.92 -8.96 9.00
C ALA A 160 2.31 -9.87 7.81
N GLY A 161 1.34 -10.57 7.23
CA GLY A 161 1.53 -11.41 6.03
C GLY A 161 2.04 -10.68 4.79
N ILE A 162 2.01 -9.34 4.75
CA ILE A 162 2.64 -8.56 3.66
C ILE A 162 4.14 -8.33 3.87
N MET A 163 4.68 -8.63 5.04
CA MET A 163 6.12 -8.56 5.30
C MET A 163 6.86 -9.58 4.44
N LYS A 164 8.02 -9.23 3.93
CA LYS A 164 8.83 -10.10 3.06
C LYS A 164 10.29 -10.12 3.55
N PRO A 165 10.99 -11.27 3.50
CA PRO A 165 12.38 -11.35 3.88
C PRO A 165 13.25 -10.30 3.17
N GLY A 166 14.06 -9.57 3.95
CA GLY A 166 14.96 -8.53 3.45
C GLY A 166 14.28 -7.22 3.00
N VAL A 167 12.96 -7.08 3.23
CA VAL A 167 12.21 -5.86 2.92
C VAL A 167 11.95 -5.09 4.22
N PRO A 168 12.30 -3.80 4.32
CA PRO A 168 12.00 -3.01 5.50
C PRO A 168 10.48 -2.88 5.70
N VAL A 169 10.06 -2.88 6.96
CA VAL A 169 8.67 -2.66 7.34
C VAL A 169 8.52 -1.34 8.10
N VAL A 170 7.54 -0.56 7.70
CA VAL A 170 7.10 0.65 8.41
C VAL A 170 5.87 0.29 9.24
N LEU A 171 5.93 0.59 10.52
CA LEU A 171 4.78 0.48 11.40
C LEU A 171 4.25 1.89 11.69
N GLY A 172 3.02 2.16 11.27
CA GLY A 172 2.26 3.31 11.73
C GLY A 172 1.95 3.19 13.24
N ARG A 173 1.25 4.17 13.79
CA ARG A 173 0.79 4.10 15.18
C ARG A 173 -0.04 2.83 15.41
N GLN A 174 0.28 2.11 16.48
CA GLN A 174 -0.37 0.86 16.84
C GLN A 174 -0.77 0.84 18.33
N GLU A 175 -1.86 0.14 18.63
CA GLU A 175 -2.13 -0.29 20.00
C GLU A 175 -1.10 -1.32 20.45
N LYS A 176 -0.89 -1.43 21.77
CA LYS A 176 0.16 -2.27 22.37
C LYS A 176 0.10 -3.74 21.90
N ALA A 177 -1.09 -4.33 21.85
CA ALA A 177 -1.27 -5.73 21.46
C ALA A 177 -0.89 -5.95 19.99
N ALA A 178 -1.45 -5.16 19.07
CA ALA A 178 -1.12 -5.22 17.65
C ALA A 178 0.39 -4.96 17.41
N ARG A 179 0.96 -3.93 18.05
CA ARG A 179 2.38 -3.62 17.94
C ARG A 179 3.26 -4.78 18.37
N GLY A 180 2.90 -5.47 19.45
CA GLY A 180 3.63 -6.64 19.93
C GLY A 180 3.72 -7.75 18.89
N VAL A 181 2.61 -8.07 18.25
CA VAL A 181 2.53 -9.08 17.17
C VAL A 181 3.37 -8.67 15.96
N LEU A 182 3.21 -7.42 15.50
CA LEU A 182 3.92 -6.91 14.32
C LEU A 182 5.43 -6.88 14.51
N LEU A 183 5.89 -6.46 15.69
CA LEU A 183 7.32 -6.46 16.05
C LEU A 183 7.86 -7.88 16.16
N ALA A 184 7.11 -8.81 16.74
CA ALA A 184 7.51 -10.24 16.82
C ALA A 184 7.64 -10.84 15.41
N ALA A 185 6.70 -10.57 14.52
CA ALA A 185 6.75 -11.02 13.13
C ALA A 185 7.97 -10.42 12.38
N ALA A 186 8.21 -9.12 12.52
CA ALA A 186 9.37 -8.45 11.91
C ALA A 186 10.69 -9.02 12.45
N LYS A 187 10.80 -9.23 13.77
CA LYS A 187 11.96 -9.82 14.43
C LYS A 187 12.22 -11.26 13.95
N GLY A 188 11.18 -12.07 13.82
CA GLY A 188 11.29 -13.45 13.33
C GLY A 188 11.81 -13.55 11.90
N MET A 189 11.68 -12.48 11.10
CA MET A 189 12.20 -12.36 9.73
C MET A 189 13.47 -11.49 9.65
N GLU A 190 13.97 -11.00 10.77
CA GLU A 190 15.14 -10.08 10.86
C GLU A 190 14.95 -8.81 10.01
N LEU A 191 13.74 -8.26 9.96
CA LEU A 191 13.44 -7.09 9.13
C LEU A 191 13.82 -5.78 9.81
N PRO A 192 14.38 -4.81 9.06
CA PRO A 192 14.48 -3.44 9.53
C PRO A 192 13.08 -2.84 9.77
N VAL A 193 12.84 -2.39 11.00
CA VAL A 193 11.59 -1.71 11.37
C VAL A 193 11.81 -0.22 11.39
N VAL A 194 10.89 0.52 10.78
CA VAL A 194 10.85 1.98 10.76
C VAL A 194 9.56 2.43 11.45
N GLU A 195 9.68 3.20 12.50
CA GLU A 195 8.56 3.83 13.21
C GLU A 195 8.80 5.33 13.33
N LEU A 196 7.79 6.12 12.99
CA LEU A 196 7.78 7.56 13.22
C LEU A 196 6.62 7.90 14.14
N THR A 197 6.83 8.88 14.99
CA THR A 197 5.82 9.37 15.92
C THR A 197 5.47 10.81 15.58
N ALA A 198 4.17 11.10 15.47
CA ALA A 198 3.67 12.46 15.33
C ALA A 198 3.71 13.18 16.69
N GLU A 199 4.33 14.35 16.71
CA GLU A 199 4.43 15.21 17.89
C GLU A 199 3.88 16.60 17.58
N ASN A 200 3.53 17.37 18.59
CA ASN A 200 3.07 18.76 18.48
C ASN A 200 1.91 18.94 17.49
N VAL A 201 1.01 17.94 17.41
CA VAL A 201 -0.07 17.91 16.43
C VAL A 201 -1.07 19.05 16.71
N ARG A 202 -1.26 19.92 15.71
CA ARG A 202 -2.19 21.06 15.75
C ARG A 202 -3.17 20.94 14.60
N GLU A 203 -4.44 20.92 14.93
CA GLU A 203 -5.52 20.91 13.95
C GLU A 203 -5.90 22.33 13.57
N GLN A 204 -5.81 22.63 12.28
CA GLN A 204 -6.27 23.89 11.71
C GLN A 204 -7.46 23.62 10.77
N ARG A 205 -8.16 24.67 10.36
CA ARG A 205 -9.41 24.55 9.61
C ARG A 205 -9.32 23.68 8.34
N LYS A 206 -8.15 23.61 7.69
CA LYS A 206 -7.96 22.91 6.42
C LYS A 206 -6.70 22.03 6.38
N GLN A 207 -5.99 21.91 7.46
CA GLN A 207 -4.74 21.14 7.52
C GLN A 207 -4.42 20.68 8.94
N ILE A 208 -3.59 19.68 9.02
CA ILE A 208 -2.95 19.23 10.26
C ILE A 208 -1.49 19.62 10.20
N GLU A 209 -1.00 20.35 11.19
CA GLU A 209 0.43 20.63 11.39
C GLU A 209 0.99 19.73 12.48
N PHE A 210 2.19 19.24 12.28
CA PHE A 210 2.85 18.35 13.25
C PHE A 210 4.36 18.31 13.03
N ASP A 211 5.07 17.75 14.02
CA ASP A 211 6.45 17.32 13.88
C ASP A 211 6.48 15.78 13.80
N ALA A 212 7.47 15.21 13.12
CA ALA A 212 7.70 13.77 13.08
C ALA A 212 9.05 13.43 13.71
N ALA A 213 9.06 12.51 14.67
CA ALA A 213 10.27 12.04 15.35
C ALA A 213 10.59 10.60 14.95
N PHE A 214 11.89 10.31 14.68
CA PHE A 214 12.39 8.97 14.37
C PHE A 214 13.88 8.85 14.65
N GLY A 215 14.30 7.77 15.30
CA GLY A 215 15.73 7.45 15.52
C GLY A 215 16.57 8.55 16.18
N GLY A 216 15.95 9.40 17.00
CA GLY A 216 16.59 10.56 17.62
C GLY A 216 16.59 11.84 16.76
N GLU A 217 16.15 11.75 15.50
CA GLU A 217 15.97 12.89 14.61
C GLU A 217 14.54 13.44 14.68
N ARG A 218 14.35 14.68 14.26
CA ARG A 218 13.03 15.32 14.21
C ARG A 218 12.88 16.17 12.95
N LEU A 219 11.82 15.91 12.19
CA LEU A 219 11.33 16.77 11.12
C LEU A 219 10.26 17.69 11.70
N LYS A 220 10.45 19.01 11.56
CA LYS A 220 9.56 20.02 12.15
C LYS A 220 8.72 20.73 11.09
N GLY A 221 7.54 21.21 11.51
CA GLY A 221 6.70 22.07 10.68
C GLY A 221 6.09 21.37 9.48
N LEU A 222 5.81 20.07 9.59
CA LEU A 222 5.12 19.32 8.54
C LEU A 222 3.64 19.70 8.52
N ALA A 223 3.04 19.69 7.31
CA ALA A 223 1.63 19.97 7.15
C ALA A 223 0.98 19.01 6.14
N VAL A 224 -0.24 18.59 6.44
CA VAL A 224 -1.07 17.75 5.57
C VAL A 224 -2.44 18.40 5.37
N SER A 225 -2.85 18.58 4.12
CA SER A 225 -4.15 19.16 3.74
C SER A 225 -5.29 18.13 3.82
N LEU A 226 -5.33 17.35 4.90
CA LEU A 226 -6.39 16.40 5.24
C LEU A 226 -6.86 16.71 6.66
N CYS A 227 -8.17 16.53 6.91
CA CYS A 227 -8.77 16.79 8.22
C CYS A 227 -8.66 15.59 9.15
N GLY A 228 -8.56 15.87 10.46
CA GLY A 228 -8.54 14.87 11.53
C GLY A 228 -7.12 14.53 12.02
N ARG A 229 -6.92 14.58 13.34
CA ARG A 229 -5.61 14.37 13.98
C ARG A 229 -4.90 13.09 13.59
N HIS A 230 -5.66 12.02 13.29
CA HIS A 230 -5.14 10.73 12.81
C HIS A 230 -4.35 10.83 11.50
N GLN A 231 -4.55 11.90 10.71
CA GLN A 231 -3.79 12.11 9.48
C GLN A 231 -2.31 12.42 9.73
N ALA A 232 -1.96 12.91 10.92
CA ALA A 232 -0.54 13.05 11.31
C ALA A 232 0.14 11.68 11.46
N ASP A 233 -0.56 10.69 12.05
CA ASP A 233 -0.05 9.32 12.18
C ASP A 233 0.05 8.63 10.80
N ASN A 234 -0.95 8.83 9.92
CA ASN A 234 -0.91 8.34 8.54
C ASN A 234 0.25 8.97 7.75
N ALA A 235 0.50 10.26 7.95
CA ALA A 235 1.63 10.96 7.33
C ALA A 235 2.98 10.45 7.86
N CYS A 236 3.08 10.13 9.15
CA CYS A 236 4.28 9.50 9.71
C CYS A 236 4.54 8.13 9.05
N ALA A 237 3.51 7.32 8.80
CA ALA A 237 3.65 6.05 8.07
C ALA A 237 4.13 6.28 6.62
N ALA A 238 3.56 7.27 5.92
CA ALA A 238 4.00 7.65 4.57
C ALA A 238 5.45 8.14 4.55
N LEU A 239 5.84 9.01 5.50
CA LEU A 239 7.23 9.47 5.65
C LEU A 239 8.19 8.31 5.91
N GLY A 240 7.78 7.34 6.74
CA GLY A 240 8.56 6.12 6.98
C GLY A 240 8.83 5.35 5.68
N ALA A 241 7.82 5.20 4.82
CA ALA A 241 7.98 4.58 3.51
C ALA A 241 8.97 5.35 2.62
N LEU A 242 8.85 6.67 2.57
CA LEU A 242 9.74 7.54 1.80
C LEU A 242 11.19 7.48 2.30
N LEU A 243 11.41 7.48 3.62
CA LEU A 243 12.73 7.32 4.22
C LEU A 243 13.34 5.94 3.89
N ALA A 244 12.53 4.88 3.91
CA ALA A 244 12.98 3.54 3.52
C ALA A 244 13.37 3.49 2.03
N LEU A 245 12.59 4.11 1.14
CA LEU A 245 12.92 4.23 -0.28
C LEU A 245 14.18 5.08 -0.50
N LYS A 246 14.33 6.18 0.22
CA LYS A 246 15.55 7.02 0.17
C LYS A 246 16.80 6.23 0.58
N LYS A 247 16.72 5.39 1.62
CA LYS A 247 17.81 4.49 2.01
C LYS A 247 18.16 3.46 0.93
N LYS A 248 17.23 3.13 0.04
CA LYS A 248 17.44 2.27 -1.13
C LYS A 248 17.94 3.01 -2.37
N GLY A 249 18.24 4.31 -2.25
CA GLY A 249 18.85 5.11 -3.32
C GLY A 249 17.88 5.97 -4.11
N MET A 250 16.58 5.99 -3.80
CA MET A 250 15.66 6.94 -4.43
C MET A 250 15.95 8.38 -3.98
N LYS A 251 15.94 9.31 -4.91
CA LYS A 251 16.18 10.75 -4.64
C LYS A 251 14.84 11.41 -4.27
N ILE A 252 14.57 11.53 -2.98
CA ILE A 252 13.35 12.11 -2.42
C ILE A 252 13.70 13.23 -1.45
#